data_6d1564ab251c7838a039d5d091f310e9
#
_entry.id   6d1564ab251c7838a039d5d091f310e9
#
_cell.length_a   1.000
_cell.length_b   1.000
_cell.length_c   1.000
_cell.angle_alpha   90.00
_cell.angle_beta   90.00
_cell.angle_gamma   90.00
#
_symmetry.space_group_name_H-M   'P 1'
#
loop_
_entity.id
_entity.type
_entity.pdbx_description
1 polymer ?
#
loop_
_entity_poly.entity_id
_entity_poly.type
_entity_poly.pdbx_seq_one_letter_code
_entity_poly.pdbx_strand_id
1 'polypeptide(L)'
;MNLASISENKDREKRIAVTPEIAKKYISLGFNLSLPKNYGAHLGFSDEDFKNLGVSFLDNEEELINNSDIIIQLGLPTDEKMSLFKENLTLIGSLNTFLNKPRLENLKSKKINCFSLELLPRITRAQSMDILSSQANLAGYKAVVEAFQVYERAIPMMMTAAGTIPAAKVLVVGAGVAGLQAIATAKRMGAIVFATDVRLASKEQVESLGGKFLTVEGSENLETEGGYAKEASEDFKKKQENLLSETLKKIDIVICTALIPGKEAPKIIKEEMFKNFQKGSVIYDLAAVQGLSLIHI
;
A
#
# COMPACT_ATOMS: atom_id res chain seq x y z
N MET A 1 28.33 -15.67 -4.67
CA MET A 1 26.89 -15.96 -4.67
C MET A 1 26.25 -15.04 -5.70
N ASN A 2 25.48 -15.63 -6.62
CA ASN A 2 24.87 -14.91 -7.73
C ASN A 2 23.46 -14.46 -7.36
N LEU A 3 23.26 -13.15 -7.37
CA LEU A 3 22.03 -12.48 -7.05
C LEU A 3 21.44 -11.89 -8.33
N ALA A 4 20.15 -12.08 -8.56
CA ALA A 4 19.46 -11.47 -9.68
C ALA A 4 18.12 -10.85 -9.28
N SER A 5 17.61 -9.98 -10.14
CA SER A 5 16.22 -9.57 -10.18
C SER A 5 15.73 -9.68 -11.61
N ILE A 6 14.55 -10.27 -11.79
CA ILE A 6 13.92 -10.41 -13.11
C ILE A 6 12.94 -9.28 -13.35
N SER A 7 12.56 -9.06 -14.61
CA SER A 7 11.62 -7.99 -14.94
C SER A 7 10.23 -8.24 -14.35
N GLU A 8 9.67 -7.24 -13.71
CA GLU A 8 8.25 -7.23 -13.32
C GLU A 8 7.33 -7.06 -14.54
N ASN A 9 6.07 -7.41 -14.39
CA ASN A 9 5.06 -7.05 -15.39
C ASN A 9 4.77 -5.55 -15.30
N LYS A 10 5.31 -4.76 -16.23
CA LYS A 10 5.26 -3.28 -16.22
C LYS A 10 3.84 -2.70 -16.32
N ASP A 11 2.87 -3.48 -16.79
CA ASP A 11 1.46 -3.06 -16.83
C ASP A 11 0.82 -3.06 -15.43
N ARG A 12 1.36 -3.87 -14.52
CA ARG A 12 0.85 -4.04 -13.15
C ARG A 12 1.78 -3.48 -12.09
N GLU A 13 3.09 -3.58 -12.30
CA GLU A 13 4.12 -3.17 -11.34
C GLU A 13 5.21 -2.36 -12.05
N LYS A 14 5.23 -1.07 -11.77
CA LYS A 14 6.21 -0.13 -12.37
C LYS A 14 7.46 0.05 -11.51
N ARG A 15 7.43 -0.40 -10.26
CA ARG A 15 8.61 -0.35 -9.39
C ARG A 15 9.59 -1.45 -9.78
N ILE A 16 10.83 -1.34 -9.33
CA ILE A 16 11.89 -2.34 -9.49
C ILE A 16 12.44 -2.72 -8.11
N ALA A 17 12.84 -3.97 -7.93
CA ALA A 17 13.36 -4.45 -6.66
C ALA A 17 14.78 -3.92 -6.38
N VAL A 18 15.56 -3.66 -7.41
CA VAL A 18 16.95 -3.22 -7.30
C VAL A 18 17.16 -1.89 -8.02
N THR A 19 17.30 -0.81 -7.27
CA THR A 19 17.74 0.51 -7.80
C THR A 19 19.25 0.58 -7.89
N PRO A 20 19.85 1.55 -8.61
CA PRO A 20 21.32 1.72 -8.64
C PRO A 20 21.93 1.84 -7.23
N GLU A 21 21.26 2.55 -6.32
CA GLU A 21 21.71 2.67 -4.92
C GLU A 21 21.76 1.31 -4.21
N ILE A 22 20.73 0.48 -4.40
CA ILE A 22 20.66 -0.87 -3.82
C ILE A 22 21.68 -1.80 -4.50
N ALA A 23 21.84 -1.70 -5.83
CA ALA A 23 22.86 -2.45 -6.57
C ALA A 23 24.24 -2.22 -5.99
N LYS A 24 24.61 -0.95 -5.73
CA LYS A 24 25.88 -0.58 -5.09
C LYS A 24 26.07 -1.28 -3.74
N LYS A 25 25.03 -1.36 -2.92
CA LYS A 25 25.06 -2.07 -1.62
C LYS A 25 25.30 -3.56 -1.79
N TYR A 26 24.60 -4.23 -2.71
CA TYR A 26 24.80 -5.65 -2.96
C TYR A 26 26.21 -5.98 -3.48
N ILE A 27 26.72 -5.19 -4.42
CA ILE A 27 28.09 -5.34 -4.91
C ILE A 27 29.10 -5.16 -3.77
N SER A 28 28.93 -4.15 -2.90
CA SER A 28 29.82 -3.92 -1.77
C SER A 28 29.79 -5.05 -0.73
N LEU A 29 28.70 -5.82 -0.66
CA LEU A 29 28.56 -7.01 0.16
C LEU A 29 29.16 -8.27 -0.49
N GLY A 30 29.72 -8.16 -1.69
CA GLY A 30 30.38 -9.27 -2.40
C GLY A 30 29.44 -10.16 -3.21
N PHE A 31 28.22 -9.72 -3.51
CA PHE A 31 27.34 -10.43 -4.43
C PHE A 31 27.68 -10.13 -5.89
N ASN A 32 27.59 -11.15 -6.75
CA ASN A 32 27.58 -10.96 -8.20
C ASN A 32 26.15 -10.65 -8.61
N LEU A 33 25.85 -9.40 -8.93
CA LEU A 33 24.50 -8.96 -9.30
C LEU A 33 24.33 -8.98 -10.81
N SER A 34 23.26 -9.63 -11.27
CA SER A 34 22.88 -9.69 -12.68
C SER A 34 21.43 -9.20 -12.88
N LEU A 35 21.19 -8.44 -13.92
CA LEU A 35 19.88 -7.88 -14.28
C LEU A 35 19.57 -8.12 -15.76
N PRO A 36 18.30 -8.13 -16.19
CA PRO A 36 17.95 -8.13 -17.59
C PRO A 36 18.20 -6.74 -18.20
N LYS A 37 18.46 -6.65 -19.51
CA LYS A 37 18.60 -5.38 -20.22
C LYS A 37 17.35 -4.52 -20.07
N ASN A 38 17.54 -3.20 -20.02
CA ASN A 38 16.48 -2.19 -19.85
C ASN A 38 15.67 -2.37 -18.56
N TYR A 39 16.26 -2.97 -17.52
CA TYR A 39 15.60 -3.28 -16.24
C TYR A 39 14.96 -2.03 -15.61
N GLY A 40 15.68 -0.91 -15.53
CA GLY A 40 15.24 0.34 -14.91
C GLY A 40 14.86 1.45 -15.91
N ALA A 41 14.90 1.20 -17.22
CA ALA A 41 14.78 2.24 -18.25
C ALA A 41 13.48 3.06 -18.14
N HIS A 42 12.37 2.45 -17.81
CA HIS A 42 11.07 3.12 -17.65
C HIS A 42 11.00 4.05 -16.41
N LEU A 43 11.97 3.95 -15.50
CA LEU A 43 12.14 4.84 -14.33
C LEU A 43 13.28 5.85 -14.52
N GLY A 44 13.88 5.89 -15.72
CA GLY A 44 14.99 6.79 -16.05
C GLY A 44 16.37 6.26 -15.66
N PHE A 45 16.49 5.00 -15.22
CA PHE A 45 17.78 4.37 -14.94
C PHE A 45 18.27 3.64 -16.19
N SER A 46 19.40 4.07 -16.76
CA SER A 46 20.03 3.40 -17.89
C SER A 46 20.80 2.14 -17.46
N ASP A 47 21.05 1.23 -18.38
CA ASP A 47 21.91 0.06 -18.11
C ASP A 47 23.34 0.48 -17.73
N GLU A 48 23.81 1.63 -18.23
CA GLU A 48 25.12 2.17 -17.88
C GLU A 48 25.22 2.60 -16.42
N ASP A 49 24.14 3.13 -15.82
CA ASP A 49 24.09 3.49 -14.41
C ASP A 49 24.37 2.28 -13.51
N PHE A 50 23.90 1.10 -13.92
CA PHE A 50 24.15 -0.15 -13.21
C PHE A 50 25.52 -0.77 -13.56
N LYS A 51 25.95 -0.76 -14.84
CA LYS A 51 27.23 -1.32 -15.28
C LYS A 51 28.41 -0.63 -14.57
N ASN A 52 28.35 0.68 -14.42
CA ASN A 52 29.35 1.47 -13.70
C ASN A 52 29.50 1.07 -12.23
N LEU A 53 28.52 0.35 -11.68
CA LEU A 53 28.54 -0.20 -10.33
C LEU A 53 29.03 -1.65 -10.28
N GLY A 54 29.28 -2.29 -11.43
CA GLY A 54 29.71 -3.68 -11.52
C GLY A 54 28.58 -4.69 -11.73
N VAL A 55 27.38 -4.24 -12.14
CA VAL A 55 26.26 -5.12 -12.44
C VAL A 55 26.43 -5.75 -13.83
N SER A 56 26.19 -7.04 -13.95
CA SER A 56 26.15 -7.77 -15.20
C SER A 56 24.74 -7.74 -15.83
N PHE A 57 24.68 -7.74 -17.17
CA PHE A 57 23.41 -7.79 -17.90
C PHE A 57 23.34 -9.05 -18.76
N LEU A 58 22.19 -9.72 -18.72
CA LEU A 58 21.89 -10.88 -19.57
C LEU A 58 20.69 -10.55 -20.45
N ASP A 59 20.79 -10.97 -21.71
CA ASP A 59 19.71 -10.79 -22.70
C ASP A 59 18.61 -11.82 -22.53
N ASN A 60 18.98 -13.02 -22.07
CA ASN A 60 18.07 -14.13 -21.86
C ASN A 60 17.71 -14.23 -20.38
N GLU A 61 16.44 -14.02 -20.05
CA GLU A 61 15.94 -14.08 -18.68
C GLU A 61 15.97 -15.53 -18.12
N GLU A 62 15.85 -16.55 -18.97
CA GLU A 62 16.02 -17.96 -18.57
C GLU A 62 17.45 -18.23 -18.11
N GLU A 63 18.44 -17.75 -18.86
CA GLU A 63 19.85 -17.85 -18.47
C GLU A 63 20.11 -17.09 -17.16
N LEU A 64 19.51 -15.91 -16.98
CA LEU A 64 19.60 -15.15 -15.75
C LEU A 64 19.09 -15.94 -14.55
N ILE A 65 17.92 -16.56 -14.67
CA ILE A 65 17.29 -17.36 -13.61
C ILE A 65 18.15 -18.60 -13.30
N ASN A 66 18.59 -19.32 -14.31
CA ASN A 66 19.36 -20.56 -14.15
C ASN A 66 20.72 -20.32 -13.47
N ASN A 67 21.35 -19.18 -13.72
CA ASN A 67 22.65 -18.81 -13.14
C ASN A 67 22.53 -18.20 -11.72
N SER A 68 21.30 -17.96 -11.23
CA SER A 68 21.09 -17.30 -9.94
C SER A 68 21.00 -18.28 -8.77
N ASP A 69 21.55 -17.87 -7.63
CA ASP A 69 21.37 -18.53 -6.33
C ASP A 69 20.25 -17.86 -5.54
N ILE A 70 20.12 -16.54 -5.71
CA ILE A 70 19.10 -15.69 -5.06
C ILE A 70 18.40 -14.85 -6.12
N ILE A 71 17.08 -14.82 -6.09
CA ILE A 71 16.25 -13.89 -6.85
C ILE A 71 15.54 -12.96 -5.88
N ILE A 72 15.72 -11.65 -6.08
CA ILE A 72 14.99 -10.60 -5.35
C ILE A 72 13.94 -10.01 -6.27
N GLN A 73 12.68 -9.99 -5.80
CA GLN A 73 11.54 -9.59 -6.60
C GLN A 73 10.55 -8.78 -5.75
N LEU A 74 9.78 -7.88 -6.37
CA LEU A 74 8.72 -7.17 -5.64
C LEU A 74 7.53 -8.07 -5.37
N GLY A 75 7.09 -8.82 -6.38
CA GLY A 75 5.99 -9.75 -6.28
C GLY A 75 6.38 -11.19 -6.60
N LEU A 76 5.41 -12.10 -6.47
CA LEU A 76 5.60 -13.48 -6.91
C LEU A 76 5.66 -13.54 -8.44
N PRO A 77 6.75 -14.07 -9.06
CA PRO A 77 6.88 -14.17 -10.49
C PRO A 77 5.76 -15.01 -11.13
N THR A 78 5.59 -14.93 -12.44
CA THR A 78 4.62 -15.78 -13.16
C THR A 78 4.98 -17.26 -13.04
N ASP A 79 4.00 -18.16 -13.23
CA ASP A 79 4.22 -19.60 -13.12
C ASP A 79 5.23 -20.10 -14.17
N GLU A 80 5.25 -19.47 -15.34
CA GLU A 80 6.23 -19.70 -16.39
C GLU A 80 7.66 -19.43 -15.89
N LYS A 81 7.91 -18.25 -15.31
CA LYS A 81 9.23 -17.91 -14.76
C LYS A 81 9.61 -18.80 -13.58
N MET A 82 8.66 -19.12 -12.70
CA MET A 82 8.89 -20.03 -11.58
C MET A 82 9.15 -21.47 -12.02
N SER A 83 8.72 -21.88 -13.23
CA SER A 83 9.03 -23.20 -13.78
C SER A 83 10.53 -23.38 -14.04
N LEU A 84 11.24 -22.29 -14.31
CA LEU A 84 12.68 -22.25 -14.57
C LEU A 84 13.56 -22.27 -13.30
N PHE A 85 12.95 -22.18 -12.13
CA PHE A 85 13.71 -22.14 -10.87
C PHE A 85 14.39 -23.48 -10.60
N LYS A 86 15.70 -23.45 -10.39
CA LYS A 86 16.49 -24.62 -9.98
C LYS A 86 16.25 -24.95 -8.49
N GLU A 87 16.44 -26.20 -8.15
CA GLU A 87 16.38 -26.66 -6.75
C GLU A 87 17.31 -25.84 -5.84
N ASN A 88 16.85 -25.56 -4.62
CA ASN A 88 17.53 -24.75 -3.60
C ASN A 88 17.75 -23.27 -3.93
N LEU A 89 17.15 -22.74 -5.00
CA LEU A 89 17.13 -21.31 -5.25
C LEU A 89 16.44 -20.58 -4.08
N THR A 90 16.91 -19.38 -3.75
CA THR A 90 16.27 -18.53 -2.75
C THR A 90 15.50 -17.41 -3.44
N LEU A 91 14.20 -17.31 -3.17
CA LEU A 91 13.31 -16.23 -3.63
C LEU A 91 12.99 -15.29 -2.46
N ILE A 92 13.26 -14.00 -2.63
CA ILE A 92 12.99 -12.96 -1.63
C ILE A 92 12.06 -11.91 -2.25
N GLY A 93 10.94 -11.60 -1.59
CA GLY A 93 10.01 -10.58 -2.09
C GLY A 93 8.72 -10.50 -1.27
N SER A 94 7.77 -9.71 -1.74
CA SER A 94 6.40 -9.71 -1.23
C SER A 94 5.59 -10.75 -2.00
N LEU A 95 5.49 -11.96 -1.45
CA LEU A 95 4.95 -13.11 -2.19
C LEU A 95 3.43 -13.22 -2.08
N ASN A 96 2.81 -12.38 -1.27
CA ASN A 96 1.38 -12.37 -0.98
C ASN A 96 0.85 -13.77 -0.60
N THR A 97 1.44 -14.30 0.47
CA THR A 97 1.32 -15.70 0.88
C THR A 97 -0.12 -16.18 1.09
N PHE A 98 -1.00 -15.30 1.56
CA PHE A 98 -2.40 -15.64 1.81
C PHE A 98 -3.17 -15.91 0.52
N LEU A 99 -2.89 -15.17 -0.56
CA LEU A 99 -3.57 -15.32 -1.85
C LEU A 99 -2.89 -16.36 -2.76
N ASN A 100 -1.59 -16.59 -2.59
CA ASN A 100 -0.78 -17.42 -3.47
C ASN A 100 -0.44 -18.81 -2.91
N LYS A 101 -1.17 -19.27 -1.90
CA LYS A 101 -0.86 -20.55 -1.22
C LYS A 101 -0.60 -21.74 -2.17
N PRO A 102 -1.43 -22.02 -3.20
CA PRO A 102 -1.19 -23.14 -4.12
C PRO A 102 0.13 -22.99 -4.91
N ARG A 103 0.47 -21.75 -5.31
CA ARG A 103 1.69 -21.45 -6.05
C ARG A 103 2.94 -21.62 -5.18
N LEU A 104 2.84 -21.28 -3.90
CA LEU A 104 3.91 -21.45 -2.92
C LEU A 104 4.11 -22.94 -2.59
N GLU A 105 3.06 -23.75 -2.57
CA GLU A 105 3.17 -25.20 -2.43
C GLU A 105 3.91 -25.84 -3.61
N ASN A 106 3.72 -25.32 -4.83
CA ASN A 106 4.50 -25.73 -5.99
C ASN A 106 6.00 -25.39 -5.82
N LEU A 107 6.33 -24.19 -5.35
CA LEU A 107 7.72 -23.82 -5.05
C LEU A 107 8.34 -24.72 -3.96
N LYS A 108 7.56 -25.08 -2.94
CA LYS A 108 7.97 -26.03 -1.91
C LYS A 108 8.32 -27.40 -2.50
N SER A 109 7.52 -27.92 -3.45
CA SER A 109 7.79 -29.19 -4.10
C SER A 109 9.12 -29.20 -4.88
N LYS A 110 9.55 -28.02 -5.36
CA LYS A 110 10.85 -27.78 -6.00
C LYS A 110 11.97 -27.44 -5.03
N LYS A 111 11.71 -27.50 -3.72
CA LYS A 111 12.68 -27.16 -2.67
C LYS A 111 13.22 -25.72 -2.78
N ILE A 112 12.40 -24.77 -3.22
CA ILE A 112 12.75 -23.35 -3.27
C ILE A 112 12.63 -22.75 -1.86
N ASN A 113 13.65 -21.99 -1.44
CA ASN A 113 13.62 -21.23 -0.19
C ASN A 113 12.90 -19.90 -0.43
N CYS A 114 11.76 -19.67 0.24
CA CYS A 114 10.97 -18.45 0.08
C CYS A 114 11.04 -17.57 1.31
N PHE A 115 11.45 -16.32 1.15
CA PHE A 115 11.40 -15.28 2.17
C PHE A 115 10.36 -14.24 1.78
N SER A 116 9.21 -14.27 2.47
CA SER A 116 8.11 -13.35 2.22
C SER A 116 8.22 -12.15 3.17
N LEU A 117 8.58 -10.99 2.61
CA LEU A 117 8.92 -9.80 3.41
C LEU A 117 7.71 -9.22 4.14
N GLU A 118 6.49 -9.44 3.65
CA GLU A 118 5.27 -9.03 4.34
C GLU A 118 4.97 -9.85 5.62
N LEU A 119 5.68 -10.96 5.83
CA LEU A 119 5.58 -11.78 7.04
C LEU A 119 6.65 -11.46 8.09
N LEU A 120 7.51 -10.49 7.84
CA LEU A 120 8.47 -10.05 8.83
C LEU A 120 7.76 -9.58 10.09
N PRO A 121 8.23 -9.98 11.30
CA PRO A 121 7.56 -9.62 12.54
C PRO A 121 7.63 -8.10 12.78
N ARG A 122 6.54 -7.53 13.28
CA ARG A 122 6.44 -6.09 13.61
C ARG A 122 7.05 -5.81 14.97
N ILE A 123 8.36 -5.94 15.06
CA ILE A 123 9.18 -5.67 16.25
C ILE A 123 10.18 -4.54 15.95
N THR A 124 10.68 -3.88 17.00
CA THR A 124 11.60 -2.73 16.85
C THR A 124 12.81 -3.03 15.96
N ARG A 125 13.41 -4.22 16.07
CA ARG A 125 14.57 -4.63 15.26
C ARG A 125 14.24 -4.77 13.76
N ALA A 126 12.98 -5.05 13.40
CA ALA A 126 12.56 -5.27 12.04
C ALA A 126 11.91 -4.03 11.39
N GLN A 127 11.76 -2.91 12.12
CA GLN A 127 11.11 -1.70 11.58
C GLN A 127 11.76 -1.16 10.30
N SER A 128 13.08 -1.24 10.20
CA SER A 128 13.81 -0.82 8.99
C SER A 128 13.57 -1.73 7.78
N MET A 129 13.01 -2.91 7.99
CA MET A 129 12.67 -3.90 6.97
C MET A 129 11.16 -4.00 6.72
N ASP A 130 10.33 -3.17 7.38
CA ASP A 130 8.87 -3.16 7.24
C ASP A 130 8.45 -2.54 5.90
N ILE A 131 8.38 -3.41 4.88
CA ILE A 131 7.95 -3.02 3.54
C ILE A 131 6.47 -2.61 3.52
N LEU A 132 5.64 -3.18 4.39
CA LEU A 132 4.22 -2.86 4.43
C LEU A 132 4.00 -1.41 4.86
N SER A 133 4.67 -0.98 5.93
CA SER A 133 4.55 0.41 6.40
C SER A 133 5.14 1.40 5.41
N SER A 134 6.31 1.13 4.82
CA SER A 134 6.92 2.03 3.84
C SER A 134 6.05 2.22 2.59
N GLN A 135 5.46 1.15 2.06
CA GLN A 135 4.59 1.22 0.89
C GLN A 135 3.20 1.77 1.23
N ALA A 136 2.63 1.44 2.39
CA ALA A 136 1.37 2.02 2.86
C ALA A 136 1.47 3.55 3.01
N ASN A 137 2.60 4.06 3.49
CA ASN A 137 2.85 5.49 3.57
C ASN A 137 2.78 6.17 2.19
N LEU A 138 3.47 5.62 1.19
CA LEU A 138 3.41 6.10 -0.19
C LEU A 138 2.00 5.99 -0.79
N ALA A 139 1.30 4.89 -0.51
CA ALA A 139 -0.07 4.68 -0.98
C ALA A 139 -1.03 5.75 -0.40
N GLY A 140 -0.92 6.06 0.90
CA GLY A 140 -1.72 7.12 1.52
C GLY A 140 -1.47 8.50 0.92
N TYR A 141 -0.21 8.84 0.64
CA TYR A 141 0.13 10.06 -0.08
C TYR A 141 -0.49 10.08 -1.49
N LYS A 142 -0.28 9.01 -2.25
CA LYS A 142 -0.76 8.91 -3.64
C LYS A 142 -2.29 8.97 -3.72
N ALA A 143 -2.99 8.32 -2.79
CA ALA A 143 -4.45 8.36 -2.73
C ALA A 143 -5.00 9.79 -2.63
N VAL A 144 -4.37 10.64 -1.82
CA VAL A 144 -4.78 12.06 -1.72
C VAL A 144 -4.54 12.79 -3.03
N VAL A 145 -3.36 12.62 -3.63
CA VAL A 145 -3.00 13.29 -4.89
C VAL A 145 -3.98 12.92 -6.00
N GLU A 146 -4.28 11.62 -6.16
CA GLU A 146 -5.21 11.13 -7.17
C GLU A 146 -6.65 11.59 -6.90
N ALA A 147 -7.12 11.49 -5.66
CA ALA A 147 -8.46 11.94 -5.29
C ALA A 147 -8.64 13.44 -5.55
N PHE A 148 -7.60 14.25 -5.27
CA PHE A 148 -7.64 15.70 -5.48
C PHE A 148 -7.56 16.07 -6.97
N GLN A 149 -6.86 15.27 -7.78
CA GLN A 149 -6.83 15.46 -9.24
C GLN A 149 -8.21 15.25 -9.87
N VAL A 150 -8.98 14.28 -9.37
CA VAL A 150 -10.32 13.98 -9.89
C VAL A 150 -11.38 14.93 -9.34
N TYR A 151 -11.14 15.55 -8.18
CA TYR A 151 -12.10 16.47 -7.58
C TYR A 151 -12.12 17.81 -8.30
N GLU A 152 -13.24 18.17 -8.91
CA GLU A 152 -13.39 19.32 -9.81
C GLU A 152 -13.52 20.70 -9.10
N ARG A 153 -13.30 20.75 -7.77
CA ARG A 153 -13.39 22.00 -7.00
C ARG A 153 -12.07 22.30 -6.29
N ALA A 154 -11.97 23.52 -5.72
CA ALA A 154 -10.79 23.93 -4.94
C ALA A 154 -10.65 23.08 -3.67
N ILE A 155 -9.41 22.74 -3.31
CA ILE A 155 -9.11 22.01 -2.08
C ILE A 155 -8.95 22.96 -0.88
N PRO A 156 -8.04 23.96 -0.92
CA PRO A 156 -7.91 24.90 0.20
C PRO A 156 -9.01 25.94 0.16
N MET A 157 -9.26 26.54 1.31
CA MET A 157 -10.05 27.76 1.37
C MET A 157 -9.33 28.89 0.62
N MET A 158 -10.06 29.60 -0.22
CA MET A 158 -9.56 30.77 -0.93
C MET A 158 -10.46 31.98 -0.69
N MET A 159 -9.85 33.13 -0.47
CA MET A 159 -10.57 34.40 -0.35
C MET A 159 -10.12 35.35 -1.44
N THR A 160 -11.09 35.92 -2.14
CA THR A 160 -10.88 36.94 -3.16
C THR A 160 -11.85 38.10 -2.94
N ALA A 161 -11.65 39.19 -3.66
CA ALA A 161 -12.63 40.32 -3.63
C ALA A 161 -14.02 39.87 -4.13
N ALA A 162 -14.11 38.80 -4.92
CA ALA A 162 -15.36 38.25 -5.43
C ALA A 162 -16.06 37.28 -4.46
N GLY A 163 -15.43 36.93 -3.33
CA GLY A 163 -16.01 36.06 -2.30
C GLY A 163 -15.05 34.97 -1.82
N THR A 164 -15.58 34.07 -1.00
CA THR A 164 -14.85 32.99 -0.34
C THR A 164 -15.24 31.62 -0.93
N ILE A 165 -14.25 30.84 -1.31
CA ILE A 165 -14.41 29.43 -1.66
C ILE A 165 -14.07 28.62 -0.39
N PRO A 166 -15.01 27.80 0.15
CA PRO A 166 -14.74 26.98 1.32
C PRO A 166 -13.75 25.86 1.02
N ALA A 167 -13.00 25.43 2.04
CA ALA A 167 -12.12 24.28 1.92
C ALA A 167 -12.90 22.98 1.73
N ALA A 168 -12.37 22.10 0.89
CA ALA A 168 -12.88 20.73 0.71
C ALA A 168 -12.81 19.94 2.03
N LYS A 169 -13.83 19.11 2.27
CA LYS A 169 -13.92 18.23 3.44
C LYS A 169 -13.59 16.79 3.04
N VAL A 170 -12.56 16.27 3.64
CA VAL A 170 -12.05 14.91 3.39
C VAL A 170 -12.37 14.02 4.58
N LEU A 171 -12.91 12.84 4.33
CA LEU A 171 -13.06 11.77 5.32
C LEU A 171 -12.05 10.66 5.01
N VAL A 172 -11.21 10.33 5.98
CA VAL A 172 -10.31 9.18 5.91
C VAL A 172 -10.88 8.05 6.77
N VAL A 173 -11.15 6.92 6.15
CA VAL A 173 -11.66 5.71 6.81
C VAL A 173 -10.50 4.75 7.04
N GLY A 174 -10.12 4.58 8.31
CA GLY A 174 -8.91 3.88 8.75
C GLY A 174 -7.76 4.84 9.01
N ALA A 175 -7.21 4.81 10.22
CA ALA A 175 -6.08 5.63 10.67
C ALA A 175 -4.82 4.77 10.93
N GLY A 176 -4.55 3.79 10.05
CA GLY A 176 -3.26 3.09 9.96
C GLY A 176 -2.21 3.96 9.27
N VAL A 177 -1.07 3.38 8.90
CA VAL A 177 0.03 4.11 8.25
C VAL A 177 -0.42 4.88 7.01
N ALA A 178 -1.19 4.22 6.11
CA ALA A 178 -1.73 4.88 4.92
C ALA A 178 -2.72 5.99 5.27
N GLY A 179 -3.63 5.75 6.23
CA GLY A 179 -4.62 6.73 6.66
C GLY A 179 -3.99 7.95 7.32
N LEU A 180 -3.04 7.78 8.23
CA LEU A 180 -2.32 8.89 8.86
C LEU A 180 -1.56 9.72 7.84
N GLN A 181 -0.91 9.08 6.86
CA GLN A 181 -0.26 9.81 5.77
C GLN A 181 -1.26 10.56 4.88
N ALA A 182 -2.41 9.94 4.58
CA ALA A 182 -3.48 10.61 3.84
C ALA A 182 -4.00 11.85 4.59
N ILE A 183 -4.21 11.74 5.91
CA ILE A 183 -4.60 12.86 6.77
C ILE A 183 -3.56 13.98 6.71
N ALA A 184 -2.28 13.65 6.93
CA ALA A 184 -1.20 14.62 6.91
C ALA A 184 -1.09 15.32 5.54
N THR A 185 -1.21 14.58 4.44
CA THR A 185 -1.13 15.12 3.08
C THR A 185 -2.32 16.03 2.79
N ALA A 186 -3.54 15.58 3.04
CA ALA A 186 -4.76 16.38 2.81
C ALA A 186 -4.77 17.67 3.64
N LYS A 187 -4.30 17.60 4.89
CA LYS A 187 -4.15 18.78 5.75
C LYS A 187 -3.15 19.79 5.19
N ARG A 188 -1.99 19.34 4.74
CA ARG A 188 -0.97 20.21 4.11
C ARG A 188 -1.50 20.89 2.86
N MET A 189 -2.38 20.24 2.11
CA MET A 189 -3.02 20.80 0.92
C MET A 189 -4.23 21.71 1.25
N GLY A 190 -4.52 21.93 2.52
CA GLY A 190 -5.52 22.90 3.00
C GLY A 190 -6.94 22.36 3.16
N ALA A 191 -7.14 21.04 3.08
CA ALA A 191 -8.44 20.42 3.33
C ALA A 191 -8.82 20.42 4.82
N ILE A 192 -10.13 20.36 5.09
CA ILE A 192 -10.67 20.05 6.42
C ILE A 192 -10.80 18.53 6.50
N VAL A 193 -10.00 17.89 7.37
CA VAL A 193 -9.92 16.43 7.43
C VAL A 193 -10.65 15.89 8.64
N PHE A 194 -11.51 14.91 8.37
CA PHE A 194 -12.14 14.03 9.35
C PHE A 194 -11.56 12.63 9.20
N ALA A 195 -11.49 11.88 10.28
CA ALA A 195 -11.03 10.49 10.23
C ALA A 195 -11.81 9.62 11.21
N THR A 196 -11.92 8.34 10.89
CA THR A 196 -12.49 7.31 11.77
C THR A 196 -11.63 6.06 11.76
N ASP A 197 -11.50 5.43 12.92
CA ASP A 197 -10.86 4.12 13.11
C ASP A 197 -11.56 3.42 14.27
N VAL A 198 -11.55 2.10 14.27
CA VAL A 198 -12.10 1.28 15.37
C VAL A 198 -11.18 1.29 16.59
N ARG A 199 -9.92 1.65 16.43
CA ARG A 199 -8.92 1.75 17.49
C ARG A 199 -8.93 3.17 18.08
N LEU A 200 -9.37 3.33 19.32
CA LEU A 200 -9.34 4.64 20.00
C LEU A 200 -7.92 5.21 20.15
N ALA A 201 -6.90 4.36 20.24
CA ALA A 201 -5.50 4.79 20.26
C ALA A 201 -5.09 5.64 19.04
N SER A 202 -5.78 5.48 17.91
CA SER A 202 -5.54 6.28 16.70
C SER A 202 -6.03 7.73 16.83
N LYS A 203 -6.90 8.06 17.81
CA LYS A 203 -7.48 9.39 17.98
C LYS A 203 -6.40 10.46 18.20
N GLU A 204 -5.51 10.24 19.14
CA GLU A 204 -4.42 11.18 19.44
C GLU A 204 -3.53 11.42 18.22
N GLN A 205 -3.22 10.36 17.47
CA GLN A 205 -2.42 10.45 16.25
C GLN A 205 -3.10 11.30 15.17
N VAL A 206 -4.41 11.11 14.96
CA VAL A 206 -5.22 11.89 14.01
C VAL A 206 -5.27 13.36 14.42
N GLU A 207 -5.53 13.64 15.69
CA GLU A 207 -5.63 15.00 16.22
C GLU A 207 -4.28 15.73 16.20
N SER A 208 -3.17 15.03 16.44
CA SER A 208 -1.82 15.60 16.33
C SER A 208 -1.47 16.04 14.90
N LEU A 209 -2.06 15.39 13.89
CA LEU A 209 -1.93 15.77 12.47
C LEU A 209 -2.92 16.88 12.07
N GLY A 210 -3.74 17.38 13.02
CA GLY A 210 -4.75 18.41 12.78
C GLY A 210 -6.04 17.90 12.12
N GLY A 211 -6.27 16.60 12.10
CA GLY A 211 -7.53 15.98 11.72
C GLY A 211 -8.56 16.01 12.85
N LYS A 212 -9.83 15.83 12.51
CA LYS A 212 -10.93 15.67 13.48
C LYS A 212 -11.32 14.19 13.55
N PHE A 213 -11.11 13.57 14.71
CA PHE A 213 -11.49 12.16 14.88
C PHE A 213 -12.99 12.02 15.14
N LEU A 214 -13.65 11.16 14.40
CA LEU A 214 -15.06 10.81 14.57
C LEU A 214 -15.17 9.67 15.59
N THR A 215 -15.60 9.98 16.79
CA THR A 215 -15.76 8.99 17.87
C THR A 215 -17.16 8.39 17.83
N VAL A 216 -17.25 7.07 17.83
CA VAL A 216 -18.52 6.36 18.03
C VAL A 216 -18.84 6.34 19.52
N GLU A 217 -20.05 6.71 19.90
CA GLU A 217 -20.50 6.78 21.30
C GLU A 217 -20.47 5.38 21.96
N GLY A 218 -19.78 5.26 23.12
CA GLY A 218 -19.58 4.00 23.80
C GLY A 218 -18.53 3.08 23.16
N SER A 219 -17.61 3.63 22.34
CA SER A 219 -16.56 2.85 21.69
C SER A 219 -15.54 2.33 22.72
N GLU A 220 -15.24 1.03 22.64
CA GLU A 220 -14.11 0.39 23.31
C GLU A 220 -12.90 0.39 22.39
N ASN A 221 -11.69 0.24 22.96
CA ASN A 221 -10.48 0.10 22.14
C ASN A 221 -10.42 -1.28 21.49
N LEU A 222 -10.64 -1.33 20.19
CA LEU A 222 -10.63 -2.56 19.41
C LEU A 222 -9.25 -2.75 18.73
N GLU A 223 -8.20 -2.93 19.54
CA GLU A 223 -6.84 -3.13 19.06
C GLU A 223 -6.31 -4.51 19.47
N THR A 224 -5.55 -5.17 18.56
CA THR A 224 -4.81 -6.40 18.83
C THR A 224 -3.41 -6.06 19.36
N GLU A 225 -2.71 -7.01 19.98
CA GLU A 225 -1.30 -6.85 20.39
C GLU A 225 -0.37 -6.46 19.23
N GLY A 226 -0.69 -6.83 18.01
CA GLY A 226 0.04 -6.44 16.79
C GLY A 226 -0.34 -5.08 16.20
N GLY A 227 -1.20 -4.27 16.88
CA GLY A 227 -1.62 -2.94 16.41
C GLY A 227 -2.67 -2.97 15.29
N TYR A 228 -3.29 -4.12 15.01
CA TYR A 228 -4.38 -4.24 14.04
C TYR A 228 -5.75 -4.13 14.72
N ALA A 229 -6.77 -3.76 13.94
CA ALA A 229 -8.15 -3.72 14.40
C ALA A 229 -8.68 -5.12 14.74
N LYS A 230 -9.37 -5.24 15.89
CA LYS A 230 -10.22 -6.39 16.22
C LYS A 230 -11.56 -6.27 15.51
N GLU A 231 -12.28 -7.37 15.41
CA GLU A 231 -13.65 -7.37 14.91
C GLU A 231 -14.58 -6.63 15.87
N ALA A 232 -15.34 -5.67 15.34
CA ALA A 232 -16.27 -4.85 16.10
C ALA A 232 -17.59 -5.58 16.35
N SER A 233 -18.24 -5.29 17.48
CA SER A 233 -19.59 -5.78 17.79
C SER A 233 -20.64 -5.22 16.81
N GLU A 234 -21.77 -5.92 16.66
CA GLU A 234 -22.85 -5.48 15.77
C GLU A 234 -23.45 -4.13 16.23
N ASP A 235 -23.52 -3.88 17.54
CA ASP A 235 -23.99 -2.59 18.08
C ASP A 235 -23.03 -1.45 17.70
N PHE A 236 -21.73 -1.67 17.83
CA PHE A 236 -20.71 -0.72 17.40
C PHE A 236 -20.80 -0.44 15.90
N LYS A 237 -20.93 -1.49 15.07
CA LYS A 237 -21.07 -1.35 13.62
C LYS A 237 -22.27 -0.48 13.25
N LYS A 238 -23.43 -0.69 13.88
CA LYS A 238 -24.64 0.12 13.65
C LYS A 238 -24.46 1.59 14.04
N LYS A 239 -23.85 1.86 15.19
CA LYS A 239 -23.55 3.23 15.63
C LYS A 239 -22.56 3.91 14.68
N GLN A 240 -21.53 3.19 14.23
CA GLN A 240 -20.57 3.68 13.25
C GLN A 240 -21.24 3.98 11.91
N GLU A 241 -22.13 3.10 11.43
CA GLU A 241 -22.92 3.31 10.21
C GLU A 241 -23.75 4.58 10.26
N ASN A 242 -24.45 4.82 11.36
CA ASN A 242 -25.26 6.02 11.55
C ASN A 242 -24.38 7.28 11.55
N LEU A 243 -23.25 7.27 12.28
CA LEU A 243 -22.30 8.36 12.33
C LEU A 243 -21.72 8.67 10.94
N LEU A 244 -21.32 7.66 10.21
CA LEU A 244 -20.81 7.79 8.85
C LEU A 244 -21.88 8.33 7.91
N SER A 245 -23.08 7.78 7.95
CA SER A 245 -24.21 8.19 7.11
C SER A 245 -24.50 9.69 7.26
N GLU A 246 -24.52 10.22 8.48
CA GLU A 246 -24.71 11.65 8.73
C GLU A 246 -23.48 12.47 8.31
N THR A 247 -22.29 11.94 8.50
CA THR A 247 -21.05 12.63 8.14
C THR A 247 -20.91 12.79 6.63
N LEU A 248 -21.24 11.75 5.87
CA LEU A 248 -21.13 11.72 4.40
C LEU A 248 -21.94 12.82 3.71
N LYS A 249 -23.03 13.30 4.31
CA LYS A 249 -23.84 14.42 3.79
C LYS A 249 -23.05 15.72 3.59
N LYS A 250 -21.92 15.87 4.27
CA LYS A 250 -21.09 17.08 4.25
C LYS A 250 -19.66 16.84 3.76
N ILE A 251 -19.34 15.64 3.30
CA ILE A 251 -18.00 15.26 2.84
C ILE A 251 -17.91 15.36 1.31
N ASP A 252 -16.82 15.91 0.86
CA ASP A 252 -16.50 16.07 -0.56
C ASP A 252 -15.67 14.90 -1.09
N ILE A 253 -14.75 14.39 -0.27
CA ILE A 253 -13.81 13.33 -0.69
C ILE A 253 -13.71 12.29 0.42
N VAL A 254 -13.81 11.02 0.05
CA VAL A 254 -13.61 9.88 0.97
C VAL A 254 -12.39 9.08 0.51
N ILE A 255 -11.49 8.79 1.45
CA ILE A 255 -10.33 7.93 1.23
C ILE A 255 -10.43 6.73 2.16
N CYS A 256 -10.65 5.54 1.60
CA CYS A 256 -10.74 4.29 2.35
C CYS A 256 -9.36 3.63 2.42
N THR A 257 -8.88 3.37 3.64
CA THR A 257 -7.57 2.75 3.89
C THR A 257 -7.65 1.56 4.84
N ALA A 258 -8.85 1.14 5.23
CA ALA A 258 -9.06 0.07 6.21
C ALA A 258 -8.76 -1.30 5.58
N LEU A 259 -7.56 -1.81 5.83
CA LEU A 259 -7.10 -3.12 5.40
C LEU A 259 -6.74 -3.99 6.61
N ILE A 260 -7.11 -5.26 6.55
CA ILE A 260 -6.71 -6.28 7.53
C ILE A 260 -5.88 -7.31 6.76
N PRO A 261 -4.58 -7.46 7.07
CA PRO A 261 -3.72 -8.41 6.37
C PRO A 261 -4.29 -9.83 6.36
N GLY A 262 -4.35 -10.45 5.17
CA GLY A 262 -4.83 -11.82 5.00
C GLY A 262 -6.34 -12.01 5.12
N LYS A 263 -7.13 -10.95 5.23
CA LYS A 263 -8.60 -11.00 5.24
C LYS A 263 -9.18 -10.12 4.14
N GLU A 264 -10.41 -10.39 3.77
CA GLU A 264 -11.19 -9.49 2.91
C GLU A 264 -11.38 -8.12 3.61
N ALA A 265 -11.34 -7.04 2.83
CA ALA A 265 -11.54 -5.70 3.35
C ALA A 265 -12.93 -5.56 3.98
N PRO A 266 -13.05 -4.89 5.15
CA PRO A 266 -14.35 -4.68 5.78
C PRO A 266 -15.19 -3.72 4.93
N LYS A 267 -16.44 -4.08 4.64
CA LYS A 267 -17.40 -3.24 3.90
C LYS A 267 -17.96 -2.15 4.83
N ILE A 268 -17.29 -1.00 4.85
CA ILE A 268 -17.61 0.11 5.77
C ILE A 268 -18.64 1.06 5.17
N ILE A 269 -18.56 1.34 3.86
CA ILE A 269 -19.52 2.20 3.16
C ILE A 269 -20.49 1.30 2.39
N LYS A 270 -21.74 1.31 2.82
CA LYS A 270 -22.82 0.49 2.26
C LYS A 270 -23.55 1.24 1.13
N GLU A 271 -24.23 0.48 0.25
CA GLU A 271 -24.98 1.02 -0.88
C GLU A 271 -26.00 2.09 -0.46
N GLU A 272 -26.71 1.85 0.63
CA GLU A 272 -27.70 2.79 1.17
C GLU A 272 -27.13 4.14 1.61
N MET A 273 -25.80 4.21 1.85
CA MET A 273 -25.12 5.46 2.21
C MET A 273 -24.81 6.33 0.99
N PHE A 274 -24.79 5.78 -0.23
CA PHE A 274 -24.48 6.55 -1.44
C PHE A 274 -25.47 7.69 -1.70
N LYS A 275 -26.70 7.54 -1.32
CA LYS A 275 -27.71 8.62 -1.39
C LYS A 275 -27.37 9.86 -0.56
N ASN A 276 -26.46 9.72 0.41
CA ASN A 276 -26.02 10.78 1.29
C ASN A 276 -24.83 11.58 0.73
N PHE A 277 -24.18 11.09 -0.31
CA PHE A 277 -23.08 11.80 -0.92
C PHE A 277 -23.56 13.01 -1.70
N GLN A 278 -22.75 14.06 -1.68
CA GLN A 278 -22.97 15.22 -2.54
C GLN A 278 -22.62 14.89 -3.99
N LYS A 279 -23.32 15.49 -4.94
CA LYS A 279 -22.98 15.35 -6.36
C LYS A 279 -21.56 15.90 -6.62
N GLY A 280 -20.73 15.12 -7.30
CA GLY A 280 -19.33 15.45 -7.56
C GLY A 280 -18.39 15.07 -6.40
N SER A 281 -18.86 14.33 -5.39
CA SER A 281 -17.98 13.73 -4.39
C SER A 281 -17.08 12.66 -5.02
N VAL A 282 -15.86 12.55 -4.49
CA VAL A 282 -14.86 11.56 -4.93
C VAL A 282 -14.67 10.51 -3.85
N ILE A 283 -14.63 9.25 -4.25
CA ILE A 283 -14.28 8.13 -3.36
C ILE A 283 -13.04 7.45 -3.92
N TYR A 284 -12.02 7.34 -3.09
CA TYR A 284 -10.77 6.64 -3.43
C TYR A 284 -10.56 5.48 -2.46
N ASP A 285 -10.58 4.25 -2.99
CA ASP A 285 -10.51 3.04 -2.17
C ASP A 285 -9.18 2.30 -2.34
N LEU A 286 -8.27 2.45 -1.37
CA LEU A 286 -7.03 1.68 -1.29
C LEU A 286 -7.27 0.21 -0.90
N ALA A 287 -8.42 -0.10 -0.29
CA ALA A 287 -8.76 -1.45 0.13
C ALA A 287 -9.23 -2.35 -1.03
N ALA A 288 -9.43 -1.79 -2.22
CA ALA A 288 -9.89 -2.52 -3.40
C ALA A 288 -9.02 -3.74 -3.77
N VAL A 289 -7.73 -3.74 -3.40
CA VAL A 289 -6.81 -4.86 -3.64
C VAL A 289 -7.12 -6.12 -2.82
N GLN A 290 -7.89 -5.99 -1.72
CA GLN A 290 -8.28 -7.10 -0.83
C GLN A 290 -9.81 -7.26 -0.74
N GLY A 291 -10.52 -6.97 -1.81
CA GLY A 291 -11.96 -6.82 -1.78
C GLY A 291 -12.34 -5.36 -1.47
N LEU A 292 -13.39 -4.85 -2.08
CA LEU A 292 -13.78 -3.44 -1.91
C LEU A 292 -14.24 -3.17 -0.48
N SER A 293 -13.78 -2.07 0.12
CA SER A 293 -14.36 -1.52 1.36
C SER A 293 -15.73 -0.86 1.11
N LEU A 294 -16.10 -0.78 -0.16
CA LEU A 294 -17.38 -0.29 -0.68
C LEU A 294 -18.18 -1.46 -1.25
N ILE A 295 -19.51 -1.36 -1.23
CA ILE A 295 -20.32 -2.23 -2.06
C ILE A 295 -20.14 -1.79 -3.51
N HIS A 296 -19.72 -2.72 -4.34
CA HIS A 296 -19.55 -2.47 -5.78
C HIS A 296 -20.92 -2.18 -6.40
N ILE A 297 -21.03 -1.04 -7.01
CA ILE A 297 -22.21 -0.64 -7.79
C ILE A 297 -22.01 -1.10 -9.24
#